data_4d5938cee3bb999df28f6fe84e16e86d
#
_entry.id   4d5938cee3bb999df28f6fe84e16e86d
#
_cell.length_a   1.000
_cell.length_b   1.000
_cell.length_c   1.000
_cell.angle_alpha   90.00
_cell.angle_beta   90.00
_cell.angle_gamma   90.00
#
_symmetry.space_group_name_H-M   'P 1'
#
loop_
_entity.id
_entity.type
_entity.pdbx_description
1 polymer ?
#
loop_
_entity_poly.entity_id
_entity_poly.type
_entity_poly.pdbx_seq_one_letter_code
_entity_poly.pdbx_strand_id
1 'polypeptide(L)'
;MLRLIWITAFYLFTKISANIHDKFHGKHSFPRYTPHGNEAANEFQMIQPEHMIDMRRHMAATGAYSIKKVSPTVIKNDDVVTISFQSSSPSTSDWIGAYSPANINISETVPVKYGYCDDSAAYLSTGAGELTFNLTNLRADVGFYYFKNGVSKPMLVDISADIVSFEDINEPLRPRVVATGDINVLNLLWSSATSTKPMMKWGTQSGVYDREVTASTSTIEKSSVCGSPANTVGWRELGLIHTAAFIGMTGLAGQRVYYTFGDAASNTFSDEYELFVPPIPGMTSTTAEGKLRPTRAILYDDLGRGSTDMSYTWNEYGRPSVNTMYAVGAEVLAGNVDVVYHGGDISYATGYLAVWDFFLDMISPVARSALYLSTVGNHESDWYNSASYFSNADSGGECGVLTTTLLPQPQPATLNKPWWSYEVGMFHFIGISTEHNFTIGTEQYNWLVNDLQSVDRSITPWVIFGGHRAMYLNSDYEGSGNGDIEVMDLMIKNLEPVLYKYQVNLGFY
;
A
#
# COMPACT_ATOMS: atom_id res chain seq x y z
N MET A 1 0.52 -35.65 18.42
CA MET A 1 1.72 -35.23 17.69
C MET A 1 1.56 -33.80 17.19
N LEU A 2 1.16 -32.87 18.07
CA LEU A 2 0.77 -31.47 17.71
C LEU A 2 1.41 -30.44 18.66
N ARG A 3 2.69 -30.56 18.97
CA ARG A 3 3.38 -29.64 19.90
C ARG A 3 4.73 -29.13 19.45
N LEU A 4 5.10 -29.20 18.16
CA LEU A 4 6.45 -28.82 17.73
C LEU A 4 6.52 -27.75 16.64
N ILE A 5 5.43 -27.13 16.22
CA ILE A 5 5.45 -26.15 15.11
C ILE A 5 5.53 -24.69 15.59
N TRP A 6 5.22 -24.39 16.85
CA TRP A 6 5.16 -23.03 17.38
C TRP A 6 6.50 -22.40 17.81
N ILE A 7 7.58 -23.17 17.94
CA ILE A 7 8.86 -22.67 18.49
C ILE A 7 9.83 -22.21 17.39
N THR A 8 9.67 -22.69 16.15
CA THR A 8 10.64 -22.39 15.09
C THR A 8 10.41 -21.03 14.43
N ALA A 9 9.20 -20.51 14.39
CA ALA A 9 8.89 -19.22 13.78
C ALA A 9 9.42 -18.05 14.64
N PHE A 10 9.30 -18.11 15.96
CA PHE A 10 9.74 -17.04 16.87
C PHE A 10 11.26 -16.93 17.03
N TYR A 11 11.98 -18.03 16.88
CA TYR A 11 13.46 -18.06 17.01
C TYR A 11 14.18 -17.61 15.73
N LEU A 12 13.52 -17.68 14.58
CA LEU A 12 14.07 -17.18 13.31
C LEU A 12 14.00 -15.65 13.24
N PHE A 13 12.94 -15.03 13.74
CA PHE A 13 12.76 -13.57 13.73
C PHE A 13 13.83 -12.83 14.53
N THR A 14 14.28 -13.36 15.67
CA THR A 14 15.29 -12.69 16.52
C THR A 14 16.71 -12.79 15.98
N LYS A 15 17.04 -13.82 15.20
CA LYS A 15 18.39 -13.96 14.58
C LYS A 15 18.54 -13.24 13.24
N ILE A 16 17.47 -13.12 12.47
CA ILE A 16 17.48 -12.41 11.19
C ILE A 16 17.54 -10.90 11.40
N SER A 17 16.85 -10.38 12.41
CA SER A 17 16.89 -8.95 12.77
C SER A 17 18.32 -8.45 13.06
N ALA A 18 19.17 -9.24 13.70
CA ALA A 18 20.52 -8.82 14.06
C ALA A 18 21.52 -8.79 12.89
N ASN A 19 21.35 -9.64 11.87
CA ASN A 19 22.28 -9.72 10.74
C ASN A 19 21.87 -8.85 9.54
N ILE A 20 20.59 -8.47 9.43
CA ILE A 20 20.11 -7.58 8.36
C ILE A 20 20.37 -6.11 8.73
N HIS A 21 20.37 -5.78 10.02
CA HIS A 21 20.67 -4.44 10.52
C HIS A 21 22.03 -3.91 10.02
N ASP A 22 23.05 -4.77 9.91
CA ASP A 22 24.40 -4.37 9.53
C ASP A 22 24.65 -4.27 8.01
N LYS A 23 23.81 -4.83 7.17
CA LYS A 23 24.01 -4.83 5.70
C LYS A 23 23.30 -3.69 4.96
N PHE A 24 22.27 -3.09 5.54
CA PHE A 24 21.45 -2.06 4.90
C PHE A 24 21.57 -0.66 5.55
N HIS A 25 22.29 -0.53 6.67
CA HIS A 25 22.51 0.75 7.34
C HIS A 25 23.86 1.36 6.97
N GLY A 26 23.91 2.09 5.86
CA GLY A 26 24.75 3.27 5.80
C GLY A 26 24.16 4.31 6.79
N LYS A 27 24.77 4.40 7.97
CA LYS A 27 24.74 5.53 8.94
C LYS A 27 23.49 6.44 9.00
N HIS A 28 22.32 5.91 9.21
CA HIS A 28 21.17 6.71 9.67
C HIS A 28 20.61 6.08 10.95
N SER A 29 20.96 6.69 12.10
CA SER A 29 20.28 6.42 13.36
C SER A 29 18.87 7.01 13.26
N PHE A 30 17.84 6.16 13.36
CA PHE A 30 16.48 6.64 13.46
C PHE A 30 16.30 7.50 14.71
N PRO A 31 15.71 8.70 14.59
CA PRO A 31 15.37 9.50 15.77
C PRO A 31 14.37 8.71 16.63
N ARG A 32 14.56 8.77 17.95
CA ARG A 32 13.57 8.20 18.89
C ARG A 32 12.26 8.99 18.74
N TYR A 33 11.21 8.28 18.34
CA TYR A 33 9.85 8.82 18.34
C TYR A 33 9.43 9.17 19.77
N THR A 34 9.15 10.44 20.02
CA THR A 34 8.29 10.87 21.11
C THR A 34 6.94 11.20 20.50
N PRO A 35 5.85 10.47 20.86
CA PRO A 35 4.53 10.82 20.36
C PRO A 35 4.19 12.23 20.87
N HIS A 36 4.00 13.18 20.00
CA HIS A 36 3.13 14.31 20.31
C HIS A 36 1.75 13.68 20.51
N GLY A 37 1.20 13.84 21.73
CA GLY A 37 0.10 13.07 22.27
C GLY A 37 -1.05 12.79 21.29
N ASN A 38 -1.88 11.85 21.62
CA ASN A 38 -3.02 11.26 20.89
C ASN A 38 -4.02 12.24 20.22
N GLU A 39 -3.58 13.37 19.70
CA GLU A 39 -4.45 14.38 19.04
C GLU A 39 -4.72 14.06 17.57
N ALA A 40 -4.07 13.05 16.99
CA ALA A 40 -4.01 12.94 15.53
C ALA A 40 -5.16 12.17 14.89
N ALA A 41 -5.87 11.32 15.60
CA ALA A 41 -6.72 10.35 14.91
C ALA A 41 -8.19 10.81 14.65
N ASN A 42 -8.73 11.78 15.39
CA ASN A 42 -10.19 12.05 15.35
C ASN A 42 -10.64 13.49 15.14
N GLU A 43 -9.76 14.50 14.99
CA GLU A 43 -10.19 15.90 14.86
C GLU A 43 -9.51 16.63 13.70
N PHE A 44 -9.72 16.13 12.47
CA PHE A 44 -9.35 16.90 11.32
C PHE A 44 -10.47 17.86 10.91
N GLN A 45 -10.40 19.09 11.38
CA GLN A 45 -11.19 20.18 10.80
C GLN A 45 -10.43 20.75 9.60
N MET A 46 -11.04 20.63 8.41
CA MET A 46 -10.56 21.25 7.18
C MET A 46 -10.27 22.74 7.38
N ILE A 47 -9.30 23.25 6.62
CA ILE A 47 -9.12 24.68 6.43
C ILE A 47 -10.45 25.24 5.91
N GLN A 48 -11.18 25.96 6.76
CA GLN A 48 -12.47 26.52 6.39
C GLN A 48 -12.27 27.62 5.33
N PRO A 49 -13.13 27.72 4.30
CA PRO A 49 -13.00 28.73 3.23
C PRO A 49 -12.87 30.16 3.74
N GLU A 50 -13.55 30.48 4.86
CA GLU A 50 -13.46 31.78 5.52
C GLU A 50 -12.06 32.12 6.07
N HIS A 51 -11.30 31.13 6.51
CA HIS A 51 -9.91 31.31 6.94
C HIS A 51 -8.98 31.61 5.75
N MET A 52 -9.33 31.19 4.53
CA MET A 52 -8.56 31.48 3.32
C MET A 52 -8.67 32.95 2.87
N ILE A 53 -9.81 33.61 3.09
CA ILE A 53 -9.99 35.02 2.71
C ILE A 53 -9.14 35.91 3.60
N ASP A 54 -8.99 35.58 4.87
CA ASP A 54 -8.12 36.30 5.81
C ASP A 54 -6.63 36.03 5.52
N MET A 55 -6.27 34.85 5.02
CA MET A 55 -4.90 34.49 4.66
C MET A 55 -4.29 35.37 3.58
N ARG A 56 -5.04 35.69 2.50
CA ARG A 56 -4.56 36.57 1.42
C ARG A 56 -4.30 37.99 1.91
N ARG A 57 -4.96 38.46 2.96
CA ARG A 57 -4.75 39.78 3.56
C ARG A 57 -3.55 39.82 4.51
N HIS A 58 -3.22 38.71 5.18
CA HIS A 58 -2.10 38.63 6.12
C HIS A 58 -0.74 38.32 5.47
N MET A 59 -0.71 37.71 4.29
CA MET A 59 0.55 37.45 3.55
C MET A 59 1.32 38.74 3.19
N ALA A 60 0.68 39.90 3.20
CA ALA A 60 1.28 41.18 2.81
C ALA A 60 2.07 41.88 3.93
N ALA A 61 2.08 41.38 5.15
CA ALA A 61 2.77 42.05 6.25
C ALA A 61 3.66 41.03 6.98
N THR A 62 4.94 41.07 6.69
CA THR A 62 5.99 41.08 7.72
C THR A 62 7.24 40.23 7.52
N GLY A 63 7.52 39.44 6.62
CA GLY A 63 8.81 38.69 6.63
C GLY A 63 9.12 37.92 7.95
N ALA A 64 8.10 37.81 8.83
CA ALA A 64 8.20 37.18 10.15
C ALA A 64 8.34 35.66 10.04
N TYR A 65 7.79 35.07 8.97
CA TYR A 65 7.90 33.67 8.61
C TYR A 65 8.38 33.58 7.17
N SER A 66 9.29 32.71 6.85
CA SER A 66 9.68 32.48 5.46
C SER A 66 10.32 31.13 5.22
N ILE A 67 9.98 30.52 4.08
CA ILE A 67 10.75 29.44 3.45
C ILE A 67 11.91 30.11 2.73
N LYS A 68 13.13 29.77 3.12
CA LYS A 68 14.35 30.40 2.60
C LYS A 68 14.91 29.72 1.39
N LYS A 69 14.79 28.39 1.35
CA LYS A 69 15.36 27.57 0.30
C LYS A 69 14.69 26.20 0.27
N VAL A 70 14.48 25.70 -0.95
CA VAL A 70 14.12 24.29 -1.21
C VAL A 70 15.22 23.71 -2.10
N SER A 71 15.78 22.56 -1.74
CA SER A 71 16.91 21.98 -2.48
C SER A 71 17.01 20.46 -2.29
N PRO A 72 17.21 19.70 -3.37
CA PRO A 72 17.21 20.10 -4.78
C PRO A 72 15.81 20.47 -5.30
N THR A 73 15.72 21.12 -6.46
CA THR A 73 14.45 21.51 -7.12
C THR A 73 14.10 20.60 -8.31
N VAL A 74 15.02 19.72 -8.72
CA VAL A 74 14.77 18.66 -9.70
C VAL A 74 15.26 17.34 -9.08
N ILE A 75 14.39 16.35 -9.04
CA ILE A 75 14.60 15.10 -8.29
C ILE A 75 14.11 13.88 -9.08
N LYS A 76 14.52 12.71 -8.65
CA LYS A 76 13.94 11.42 -9.03
C LYS A 76 12.87 10.99 -8.04
N ASN A 77 12.13 9.94 -8.38
CA ASN A 77 11.21 9.31 -7.44
C ASN A 77 11.96 8.90 -6.15
N ASP A 78 11.36 9.18 -5.00
CA ASP A 78 11.88 8.91 -3.65
C ASP A 78 13.17 9.65 -3.25
N ASP A 79 13.57 10.69 -3.96
CA ASP A 79 14.66 11.56 -3.53
C ASP A 79 14.25 12.46 -2.34
N VAL A 80 15.26 12.87 -1.58
CA VAL A 80 15.10 13.72 -0.40
C VAL A 80 15.27 15.18 -0.78
N VAL A 81 14.33 16.02 -0.35
CA VAL A 81 14.38 17.48 -0.47
C VAL A 81 14.49 18.12 0.91
N THR A 82 15.38 19.06 1.05
CA THR A 82 15.56 19.86 2.28
C THR A 82 14.92 21.24 2.12
N ILE A 83 14.12 21.62 3.10
CA ILE A 83 13.48 22.92 3.21
C ILE A 83 14.09 23.68 4.39
N SER A 84 14.80 24.79 4.10
CA SER A 84 15.30 25.72 5.12
C SER A 84 14.27 26.83 5.33
N PHE A 85 13.95 27.13 6.58
CA PHE A 85 12.90 28.10 6.93
C PHE A 85 13.28 28.93 8.16
N GLN A 86 12.54 30.02 8.36
CA GLN A 86 12.77 30.95 9.48
C GLN A 86 11.45 31.53 9.98
N SER A 87 11.37 31.75 11.31
CA SER A 87 10.33 32.48 12.01
C SER A 87 10.92 33.47 13.00
N SER A 88 10.34 34.65 13.13
CA SER A 88 10.66 35.59 14.21
C SER A 88 9.90 35.29 15.51
N SER A 89 8.96 34.34 15.48
CA SER A 89 8.14 33.91 16.61
C SER A 89 7.89 32.40 16.52
N PRO A 90 8.96 31.57 16.72
CA PRO A 90 8.85 30.12 16.56
C PRO A 90 7.92 29.50 17.60
N SER A 91 7.17 28.48 17.15
CA SER A 91 6.20 27.76 17.98
C SER A 91 6.22 26.27 17.62
N THR A 92 5.89 25.41 18.60
CA THR A 92 5.70 23.97 18.39
C THR A 92 4.50 23.65 17.49
N SER A 93 3.62 24.64 17.26
CA SER A 93 2.47 24.52 16.37
C SER A 93 2.74 24.97 14.93
N ASP A 94 3.98 25.35 14.63
CA ASP A 94 4.38 25.72 13.27
C ASP A 94 4.71 24.47 12.45
N TRP A 95 4.30 24.45 11.18
CA TRP A 95 4.49 23.29 10.31
C TRP A 95 4.59 23.66 8.84
N ILE A 96 5.22 22.80 8.04
CA ILE A 96 5.35 22.95 6.59
C ILE A 96 4.65 21.78 5.91
N GLY A 97 3.74 22.09 4.98
CA GLY A 97 3.06 21.12 4.14
C GLY A 97 3.61 21.08 2.71
N ALA A 98 3.81 19.88 2.19
CA ALA A 98 4.09 19.62 0.79
C ALA A 98 2.78 19.34 0.05
N TYR A 99 2.52 20.07 -1.00
CA TYR A 99 1.31 19.95 -1.83
C TYR A 99 1.69 19.60 -3.27
N SER A 100 0.97 18.68 -3.88
CA SER A 100 1.12 18.28 -5.27
C SER A 100 -0.27 18.16 -5.91
N PRO A 101 -0.57 18.79 -7.05
CA PRO A 101 0.28 19.75 -7.79
C PRO A 101 0.68 20.98 -6.97
N ALA A 102 1.84 21.59 -7.32
CA ALA A 102 2.38 22.73 -6.58
C ALA A 102 1.44 23.93 -6.42
N ASN A 103 0.53 24.14 -7.38
CA ASN A 103 -0.41 25.27 -7.41
C ASN A 103 -1.84 24.87 -7.04
N ILE A 104 -2.02 23.75 -6.33
CA ILE A 104 -3.35 23.28 -5.97
C ILE A 104 -4.05 24.24 -5.00
N ASN A 105 -5.37 24.28 -5.04
CA ASN A 105 -6.14 25.03 -4.06
C ASN A 105 -6.08 24.32 -2.69
N ILE A 106 -5.23 24.82 -1.80
CA ILE A 106 -5.01 24.23 -0.46
C ILE A 106 -6.23 24.29 0.45
N SER A 107 -7.30 25.00 0.09
CA SER A 107 -8.58 24.97 0.83
C SER A 107 -9.45 23.77 0.45
N GLU A 108 -9.13 23.06 -0.60
CA GLU A 108 -9.91 21.95 -1.14
C GLU A 108 -9.20 20.60 -0.99
N THR A 109 -7.97 20.60 -0.48
CA THR A 109 -7.18 19.39 -0.33
C THR A 109 -6.24 19.47 0.88
N VAL A 110 -5.84 18.32 1.37
CA VAL A 110 -4.79 18.19 2.40
C VAL A 110 -3.41 18.12 1.76
N PRO A 111 -2.32 18.43 2.51
CA PRO A 111 -0.97 18.19 2.02
C PRO A 111 -0.72 16.71 1.79
N VAL A 112 0.13 16.37 0.83
CA VAL A 112 0.56 14.99 0.59
C VAL A 112 1.52 14.51 1.68
N LYS A 113 2.33 15.44 2.20
CA LYS A 113 3.19 15.26 3.36
C LYS A 113 3.27 16.55 4.16
N TYR A 114 3.62 16.45 5.44
CA TYR A 114 3.89 17.61 6.27
C TYR A 114 4.94 17.29 7.35
N GLY A 115 5.53 18.33 7.94
CA GLY A 115 6.47 18.20 9.05
C GLY A 115 6.30 19.37 10.01
N TYR A 116 6.44 19.11 11.32
CA TYR A 116 6.45 20.16 12.33
C TYR A 116 7.81 20.84 12.35
N CYS A 117 7.82 22.16 12.49
CA CYS A 117 9.05 22.95 12.44
C CYS A 117 9.97 22.67 13.65
N ASP A 118 9.41 22.25 14.78
CA ASP A 118 10.16 21.88 15.98
C ASP A 118 10.81 20.48 15.93
N ASP A 119 10.53 19.67 14.90
CA ASP A 119 11.34 18.50 14.56
C ASP A 119 12.78 18.92 14.18
N SER A 120 13.00 20.18 13.77
CA SER A 120 14.31 20.79 13.65
C SER A 120 14.79 21.32 15.02
N ALA A 121 15.74 20.62 15.64
CA ALA A 121 16.14 20.82 17.05
C ALA A 121 16.51 22.28 17.42
N ALA A 122 17.01 23.08 16.47
CA ALA A 122 17.40 24.47 16.73
C ALA A 122 16.24 25.46 16.57
N TYR A 123 15.11 25.05 16.00
CA TYR A 123 14.06 25.96 15.58
C TYR A 123 13.48 26.83 16.70
N LEU A 124 13.06 26.22 17.81
CA LEU A 124 12.45 26.95 18.92
C LEU A 124 13.41 27.97 19.58
N SER A 125 14.70 27.71 19.53
CA SER A 125 15.71 28.58 20.16
C SER A 125 16.25 29.68 19.23
N THR A 126 16.31 29.43 17.94
CA THR A 126 16.91 30.34 16.95
C THR A 126 15.92 30.99 16.00
N GLY A 127 14.73 30.43 15.88
CA GLY A 127 13.75 30.76 14.87
C GLY A 127 14.10 30.22 13.48
N ALA A 128 15.20 29.51 13.30
CA ALA A 128 15.60 28.93 12.03
C ALA A 128 15.68 27.40 12.10
N GLY A 129 15.29 26.73 11.05
CA GLY A 129 15.27 25.28 10.99
C GLY A 129 15.36 24.71 9.57
N GLU A 130 15.50 23.40 9.51
CA GLU A 130 15.47 22.62 8.29
C GLU A 130 14.59 21.38 8.50
N LEU A 131 13.77 21.08 7.51
CA LEU A 131 13.02 19.82 7.39
C LEU A 131 13.41 19.09 6.13
N THR A 132 13.36 17.78 6.18
CA THR A 132 13.58 16.92 5.01
C THR A 132 12.30 16.18 4.65
N PHE A 133 12.05 16.09 3.35
CA PHE A 133 10.92 15.34 2.79
C PHE A 133 11.45 14.37 1.73
N ASN A 134 11.21 13.09 1.92
CA ASN A 134 11.34 12.11 0.85
C ASN A 134 10.09 12.22 -0.02
N LEU A 135 10.27 12.58 -1.30
CA LEU A 135 9.17 12.88 -2.21
C LEU A 135 8.99 11.79 -3.27
N THR A 136 7.82 11.22 -3.26
CA THR A 136 7.35 10.27 -4.27
C THR A 136 6.81 11.02 -5.50
N ASN A 137 7.10 10.53 -6.68
CA ASN A 137 6.56 11.07 -7.92
C ASN A 137 5.05 10.82 -8.01
N LEU A 138 4.26 11.83 -7.67
CA LEU A 138 2.81 11.84 -7.75
C LEU A 138 2.29 12.36 -9.11
N ARG A 139 3.14 12.34 -10.13
CA ARG A 139 2.83 12.80 -11.51
C ARG A 139 2.51 14.30 -11.62
N ALA A 140 2.99 15.07 -10.64
CA ALA A 140 2.87 16.51 -10.60
C ALA A 140 3.99 17.12 -9.74
N ASP A 141 4.32 18.38 -10.01
CA ASP A 141 5.28 19.15 -9.22
C ASP A 141 4.82 19.33 -7.76
N VAL A 142 5.76 19.62 -6.87
CA VAL A 142 5.50 19.80 -5.44
C VAL A 142 5.84 21.23 -5.01
N GLY A 143 4.89 21.88 -4.30
CA GLY A 143 5.07 23.18 -3.67
C GLY A 143 5.04 23.05 -2.14
N PHE A 144 5.73 23.96 -1.43
CA PHE A 144 5.78 23.96 0.02
C PHE A 144 5.10 25.21 0.58
N TYR A 145 4.33 24.98 1.65
CA TYR A 145 3.47 25.98 2.29
C TYR A 145 3.74 25.97 3.78
N TYR A 146 4.02 27.13 4.36
CA TYR A 146 4.35 27.30 5.77
C TYR A 146 3.12 27.78 6.54
N PHE A 147 2.82 27.07 7.62
CA PHE A 147 1.65 27.31 8.48
C PHE A 147 2.04 27.49 9.92
N LYS A 148 1.17 28.19 10.68
CA LYS A 148 1.17 28.27 12.14
C LYS A 148 -0.19 27.80 12.69
N ASN A 149 -0.29 27.69 14.03
CA ASN A 149 -1.48 27.31 14.81
C ASN A 149 -1.89 25.83 14.68
N GLY A 150 -0.94 24.96 14.30
CA GLY A 150 -1.20 23.53 14.18
C GLY A 150 -2.07 23.16 12.99
N VAL A 151 -2.31 21.86 12.86
CA VAL A 151 -3.04 21.28 11.73
C VAL A 151 -4.57 21.39 11.88
N SER A 152 -5.07 21.61 13.10
CA SER A 152 -6.51 21.77 13.37
C SER A 152 -7.07 23.16 13.05
N LYS A 153 -6.22 24.20 13.10
CA LYS A 153 -6.58 25.59 12.77
C LYS A 153 -5.47 26.27 11.98
N PRO A 154 -5.08 25.70 10.83
CA PRO A 154 -3.91 26.16 10.10
C PRO A 154 -4.07 27.60 9.63
N MET A 155 -3.01 28.40 9.77
CA MET A 155 -2.90 29.73 9.19
C MET A 155 -1.68 29.77 8.30
N LEU A 156 -1.87 29.93 6.99
CA LEU A 156 -0.79 30.08 6.02
C LEU A 156 -0.03 31.37 6.29
N VAL A 157 1.30 31.29 6.36
CA VAL A 157 2.18 32.43 6.64
C VAL A 157 3.21 32.68 5.52
N ASP A 158 3.55 31.63 4.74
CA ASP A 158 4.43 31.78 3.59
C ASP A 158 4.25 30.62 2.58
N ILE A 159 4.66 30.84 1.35
CA ILE A 159 4.68 29.88 0.26
C ILE A 159 6.08 29.90 -0.35
N SER A 160 6.66 28.72 -0.56
CA SER A 160 7.95 28.63 -1.26
C SER A 160 7.89 29.25 -2.66
N ALA A 161 8.90 30.04 -2.98
CA ALA A 161 9.10 30.51 -4.37
C ALA A 161 9.63 29.39 -5.26
N ASP A 162 10.34 28.42 -4.68
CA ASP A 162 10.88 27.26 -5.37
C ASP A 162 9.81 26.14 -5.44
N ILE A 163 9.69 25.54 -6.61
CA ILE A 163 8.85 24.37 -6.89
C ILE A 163 9.80 23.20 -7.17
N VAL A 164 9.45 22.03 -6.66
CA VAL A 164 10.19 20.78 -6.93
C VAL A 164 9.52 20.03 -8.07
N SER A 165 10.30 19.73 -9.10
CA SER A 165 9.90 18.95 -10.27
C SER A 165 10.63 17.61 -10.31
N PHE A 166 10.02 16.59 -10.93
CA PHE A 166 10.66 15.31 -11.17
C PHE A 166 11.41 15.31 -12.51
N GLU A 167 12.60 14.63 -12.57
CA GLU A 167 13.37 14.49 -13.82
C GLU A 167 12.52 13.90 -14.95
N ASP A 168 11.72 12.87 -14.62
CA ASP A 168 10.71 12.32 -15.51
C ASP A 168 9.39 12.16 -14.75
N ILE A 169 8.48 13.09 -14.93
CA ILE A 169 7.14 13.06 -14.34
C ILE A 169 6.32 11.87 -14.83
N ASN A 170 6.69 11.32 -15.98
CA ASN A 170 6.02 10.19 -16.62
C ASN A 170 6.76 8.84 -16.43
N GLU A 171 7.72 8.80 -15.53
CA GLU A 171 8.41 7.57 -15.15
C GLU A 171 7.40 6.43 -14.88
N PRO A 172 7.58 5.23 -15.50
CA PRO A 172 6.73 4.09 -15.21
C PRO A 172 7.07 3.51 -13.84
N LEU A 173 6.14 3.60 -12.88
CA LEU A 173 6.38 3.31 -11.47
C LEU A 173 5.39 2.28 -10.91
N ARG A 174 5.68 1.80 -9.71
CA ARG A 174 4.79 0.95 -8.89
C ARG A 174 4.42 -0.38 -9.54
N PRO A 175 5.42 -1.14 -10.04
CA PRO A 175 5.16 -2.45 -10.61
C PRO A 175 4.68 -3.44 -9.55
N ARG A 176 3.67 -4.23 -9.92
CA ARG A 176 3.13 -5.30 -9.09
C ARG A 176 2.57 -6.43 -9.93
N VAL A 177 2.88 -7.66 -9.53
CA VAL A 177 2.45 -8.89 -10.21
C VAL A 177 1.33 -9.52 -9.40
N VAL A 178 0.18 -9.68 -10.02
CA VAL A 178 -1.04 -10.22 -9.41
C VAL A 178 -1.54 -11.43 -10.19
N ALA A 179 -2.27 -12.31 -9.48
CA ALA A 179 -2.92 -13.45 -10.09
C ALA A 179 -4.16 -13.05 -10.90
N THR A 180 -4.48 -13.90 -11.87
CA THR A 180 -5.77 -13.86 -12.58
C THR A 180 -6.62 -15.06 -12.14
N GLY A 181 -7.71 -15.36 -12.86
CA GLY A 181 -8.44 -16.62 -12.69
C GLY A 181 -7.78 -17.83 -13.36
N ASP A 182 -6.73 -17.61 -14.13
CA ASP A 182 -5.99 -18.64 -14.88
C ASP A 182 -4.55 -18.72 -14.35
N ILE A 183 -4.16 -19.88 -13.83
CA ILE A 183 -2.78 -20.14 -13.32
C ILE A 183 -1.70 -19.99 -14.39
N ASN A 184 -2.08 -20.03 -15.67
CA ASN A 184 -1.16 -19.83 -16.79
C ASN A 184 -0.92 -18.34 -17.11
N VAL A 185 -1.61 -17.43 -16.43
CA VAL A 185 -1.60 -15.99 -16.70
C VAL A 185 -1.39 -15.20 -15.41
N LEU A 186 -0.34 -14.39 -15.36
CA LEU A 186 -0.13 -13.38 -14.33
C LEU A 186 -0.20 -11.99 -14.96
N ASN A 187 -0.74 -11.02 -14.24
CA ASN A 187 -0.78 -9.64 -14.69
C ASN A 187 0.31 -8.82 -14.01
N LEU A 188 1.08 -8.06 -14.81
CA LEU A 188 1.87 -6.95 -14.34
C LEU A 188 1.03 -5.67 -14.43
N LEU A 189 0.94 -4.93 -13.33
CA LEU A 189 0.37 -3.59 -13.31
C LEU A 189 1.47 -2.57 -12.99
N TRP A 190 1.35 -1.37 -13.55
CA TRP A 190 2.19 -0.20 -13.22
C TRP A 190 1.43 1.10 -13.44
N SER A 191 1.98 2.22 -12.99
CA SER A 191 1.36 3.54 -13.11
C SER A 191 2.27 4.52 -13.86
N SER A 192 1.68 5.46 -14.60
CA SER A 192 2.37 6.59 -15.22
C SER A 192 1.47 7.83 -15.30
N ALA A 193 2.01 9.00 -15.64
CA ALA A 193 1.21 10.20 -15.85
C ALA A 193 0.47 10.16 -17.18
N THR A 194 1.16 9.82 -18.25
CA THR A 194 0.62 9.72 -19.61
C THR A 194 1.24 8.52 -20.32
N SER A 195 0.53 7.98 -21.29
CA SER A 195 1.06 6.92 -22.15
C SER A 195 0.34 6.89 -23.48
N THR A 196 1.10 6.70 -24.55
CA THR A 196 0.56 6.58 -25.91
C THR A 196 0.61 5.12 -26.38
N LYS A 197 1.64 4.39 -25.98
CA LYS A 197 1.83 2.98 -26.35
C LYS A 197 2.43 2.19 -25.17
N PRO A 198 1.61 1.95 -24.12
CA PRO A 198 2.08 1.22 -22.95
C PRO A 198 2.43 -0.22 -23.32
N MET A 199 3.58 -0.69 -22.85
CA MET A 199 4.14 -1.97 -23.27
C MET A 199 4.97 -2.60 -22.16
N MET A 200 4.89 -3.93 -22.04
CA MET A 200 5.82 -4.78 -21.30
C MET A 200 6.65 -5.58 -22.29
N LYS A 201 7.95 -5.70 -22.02
CA LYS A 201 8.87 -6.61 -22.73
C LYS A 201 9.41 -7.60 -21.72
N TRP A 202 9.49 -8.89 -22.07
CA TRP A 202 9.96 -9.90 -21.15
C TRP A 202 10.58 -11.10 -21.84
N GLY A 203 11.39 -11.86 -21.10
CA GLY A 203 12.05 -13.08 -21.56
C GLY A 203 12.56 -13.93 -20.40
N THR A 204 13.21 -15.05 -20.73
CA THR A 204 13.76 -15.99 -19.75
C THR A 204 15.24 -15.80 -19.47
N GLN A 205 15.88 -14.81 -20.09
CA GLN A 205 17.27 -14.46 -19.90
C GLN A 205 17.41 -12.95 -19.72
N SER A 206 18.19 -12.53 -18.72
CA SER A 206 18.47 -11.10 -18.45
C SER A 206 18.99 -10.39 -19.70
N GLY A 207 18.44 -9.22 -19.98
CA GLY A 207 18.76 -8.39 -21.15
C GLY A 207 18.20 -8.90 -22.47
N VAL A 208 17.49 -10.04 -22.52
CA VAL A 208 16.91 -10.62 -23.73
C VAL A 208 15.39 -10.71 -23.60
N TYR A 209 14.69 -9.86 -24.35
CA TYR A 209 13.22 -9.78 -24.34
C TYR A 209 12.66 -10.28 -25.66
N ASP A 210 12.27 -11.55 -25.69
CA ASP A 210 11.72 -12.21 -26.90
C ASP A 210 10.18 -12.09 -26.99
N ARG A 211 9.56 -11.46 -25.99
CA ARG A 211 8.10 -11.24 -25.93
C ARG A 211 7.81 -9.78 -25.64
N GLU A 212 6.90 -9.21 -26.43
CA GLU A 212 6.37 -7.86 -26.26
C GLU A 212 4.84 -7.92 -26.08
N VAL A 213 4.32 -7.23 -25.09
CA VAL A 213 2.88 -7.20 -24.77
C VAL A 213 2.41 -5.77 -24.65
N THR A 214 1.47 -5.37 -25.52
CA THR A 214 0.79 -4.08 -25.37
C THR A 214 -0.11 -4.16 -24.14
N ALA A 215 0.00 -3.17 -23.25
CA ALA A 215 -0.83 -3.10 -22.06
C ALA A 215 -2.19 -2.46 -22.37
N SER A 216 -3.21 -2.89 -21.64
CA SER A 216 -4.44 -2.12 -21.48
C SER A 216 -4.22 -0.99 -20.47
N THR A 217 -5.05 0.04 -20.54
CA THR A 217 -4.94 1.21 -19.66
C THR A 217 -6.31 1.51 -19.05
N SER A 218 -6.31 1.79 -17.76
CA SER A 218 -7.47 2.26 -17.00
C SER A 218 -7.09 3.46 -16.14
N THR A 219 -8.09 4.14 -15.59
CA THR A 219 -7.93 5.19 -14.59
C THR A 219 -9.03 5.05 -13.53
N ILE A 220 -8.83 5.68 -12.38
CA ILE A 220 -9.84 5.77 -11.34
C ILE A 220 -10.47 7.16 -11.45
N GLU A 221 -11.79 7.19 -11.59
CA GLU A 221 -12.54 8.44 -11.68
C GLU A 221 -13.02 8.86 -10.29
N LYS A 222 -13.01 10.16 -10.02
CA LYS A 222 -13.52 10.73 -8.76
C LYS A 222 -14.97 10.32 -8.45
N SER A 223 -15.75 10.12 -9.50
CA SER A 223 -17.15 9.68 -9.41
C SER A 223 -17.33 8.18 -9.09
N SER A 224 -16.27 7.38 -9.17
CA SER A 224 -16.33 5.94 -8.89
C SER A 224 -16.22 5.62 -7.42
N VAL A 225 -15.66 6.51 -6.60
CA VAL A 225 -15.58 6.37 -5.14
C VAL A 225 -16.84 6.92 -4.47
N CYS A 226 -17.16 6.44 -3.26
CA CYS A 226 -18.48 6.61 -2.67
C CYS A 226 -18.66 7.90 -1.87
N GLY A 227 -17.59 8.44 -1.27
CA GLY A 227 -17.78 9.53 -0.32
C GLY A 227 -16.52 10.28 0.07
N SER A 228 -16.67 11.17 1.06
CA SER A 228 -15.57 11.93 1.66
C SER A 228 -14.80 11.07 2.67
N PRO A 229 -13.46 11.25 2.75
CA PRO A 229 -12.62 12.21 2.04
C PRO A 229 -12.21 11.79 0.62
N ALA A 230 -12.42 10.52 0.19
CA ALA A 230 -11.95 10.00 -1.09
C ALA A 230 -12.40 10.84 -2.30
N ASN A 231 -13.66 11.30 -2.31
CA ASN A 231 -14.18 12.14 -3.40
C ASN A 231 -14.13 13.66 -3.10
N THR A 232 -13.42 14.08 -2.06
CA THR A 232 -13.31 15.50 -1.67
C THR A 232 -11.84 15.86 -1.43
N VAL A 233 -11.45 16.13 -0.18
CA VAL A 233 -10.14 16.65 0.22
C VAL A 233 -9.01 15.63 0.09
N GLY A 234 -9.31 14.34 0.12
CA GLY A 234 -8.36 13.26 -0.08
C GLY A 234 -8.17 12.86 -1.53
N TRP A 235 -9.05 13.35 -2.43
CA TRP A 235 -8.98 13.00 -3.85
C TRP A 235 -7.68 13.45 -4.49
N ARG A 236 -7.12 12.54 -5.29
CA ARG A 236 -6.00 12.79 -6.20
C ARG A 236 -6.11 11.94 -7.44
N GLU A 237 -5.61 12.49 -8.55
CA GLU A 237 -5.41 11.72 -9.76
C GLU A 237 -4.27 10.71 -9.54
N LEU A 238 -4.58 9.42 -9.60
CA LEU A 238 -3.60 8.34 -9.51
C LEU A 238 -2.94 8.02 -10.86
N GLY A 239 -3.23 8.81 -11.88
CA GLY A 239 -2.71 8.67 -13.22
C GLY A 239 -3.30 7.49 -13.99
N LEU A 240 -2.53 7.02 -14.95
CA LEU A 240 -2.89 5.87 -15.77
C LEU A 240 -2.38 4.58 -15.12
N ILE A 241 -3.23 3.57 -15.08
CA ILE A 241 -2.92 2.24 -14.58
C ILE A 241 -2.88 1.30 -15.77
N HIS A 242 -1.71 0.75 -16.04
CA HIS A 242 -1.45 -0.15 -17.15
C HIS A 242 -1.46 -1.59 -16.68
N THR A 243 -1.97 -2.50 -17.51
CA THR A 243 -2.02 -3.93 -17.22
C THR A 243 -1.54 -4.72 -18.44
N ALA A 244 -0.50 -5.52 -18.27
CA ALA A 244 0.03 -6.43 -19.29
C ALA A 244 0.12 -7.86 -18.75
N ALA A 245 -0.22 -8.85 -19.58
CA ALA A 245 -0.28 -10.24 -19.17
C ALA A 245 1.01 -11.00 -19.50
N PHE A 246 1.61 -11.65 -18.50
CA PHE A 246 2.54 -12.76 -18.71
C PHE A 246 1.72 -14.01 -19.05
N ILE A 247 1.93 -14.59 -20.23
CA ILE A 247 1.19 -15.78 -20.69
C ILE A 247 2.19 -16.94 -20.83
N GLY A 248 1.74 -18.15 -20.48
CA GLY A 248 2.58 -19.35 -20.54
C GLY A 248 3.33 -19.64 -19.24
N MET A 249 2.87 -19.09 -18.12
CA MET A 249 3.55 -19.16 -16.83
C MET A 249 3.64 -20.59 -16.29
N THR A 250 2.66 -21.45 -16.58
CA THR A 250 2.73 -22.86 -16.17
C THR A 250 3.95 -23.60 -16.76
N GLY A 251 4.34 -23.26 -17.99
CA GLY A 251 5.54 -23.81 -18.63
C GLY A 251 6.87 -23.25 -18.07
N LEU A 252 6.82 -22.19 -17.27
CA LEU A 252 7.96 -21.51 -16.66
C LEU A 252 7.96 -21.62 -15.12
N ALA A 253 7.07 -22.42 -14.56
CA ALA A 253 6.96 -22.60 -13.13
C ALA A 253 8.30 -22.91 -12.45
N GLY A 254 8.61 -22.19 -11.37
CA GLY A 254 9.88 -22.30 -10.65
C GLY A 254 11.09 -21.68 -11.36
N GLN A 255 10.91 -21.01 -12.49
CA GLN A 255 11.96 -20.29 -13.21
C GLN A 255 11.88 -18.79 -12.96
N ARG A 256 12.91 -18.05 -13.37
CA ARG A 256 12.90 -16.60 -13.39
C ARG A 256 12.55 -16.11 -14.79
N VAL A 257 11.75 -15.03 -14.84
CA VAL A 257 11.57 -14.22 -16.03
C VAL A 257 12.07 -12.81 -15.75
N TYR A 258 12.61 -12.18 -16.77
CA TYR A 258 13.16 -10.83 -16.72
C TYR A 258 12.28 -9.92 -17.56
N TYR A 259 11.98 -8.73 -17.09
CA TYR A 259 11.04 -7.85 -17.77
C TYR A 259 11.33 -6.38 -17.52
N THR A 260 10.88 -5.55 -18.45
CA THR A 260 10.79 -4.10 -18.36
C THR A 260 9.43 -3.64 -18.88
N PHE A 261 8.98 -2.49 -18.42
CA PHE A 261 7.68 -1.94 -18.82
C PHE A 261 7.77 -0.43 -18.96
N GLY A 262 6.88 0.16 -19.73
CA GLY A 262 6.89 1.60 -19.99
C GLY A 262 6.05 1.98 -21.19
N ASP A 263 6.52 2.99 -21.93
CA ASP A 263 5.87 3.49 -23.16
C ASP A 263 6.81 3.37 -24.35
N ALA A 264 6.39 2.60 -25.35
CA ALA A 264 7.18 2.37 -26.56
C ALA A 264 7.17 3.57 -27.53
N ALA A 265 6.25 4.53 -27.38
CA ALA A 265 6.22 5.70 -28.21
C ALA A 265 7.24 6.76 -27.77
N SER A 266 7.42 6.95 -26.47
CA SER A 266 8.45 7.81 -25.88
C SER A 266 9.78 7.10 -25.69
N ASN A 267 9.81 5.78 -25.80
CA ASN A 267 10.95 4.91 -25.44
C ASN A 267 11.38 5.07 -23.98
N THR A 268 10.43 5.37 -23.09
CA THR A 268 10.65 5.45 -21.64
C THR A 268 10.29 4.11 -21.01
N PHE A 269 11.27 3.38 -20.54
CA PHE A 269 11.09 2.08 -19.89
C PHE A 269 11.72 2.08 -18.50
N SER A 270 11.17 1.23 -17.62
CA SER A 270 11.75 0.95 -16.31
C SER A 270 13.11 0.26 -16.43
N ASP A 271 13.85 0.19 -15.34
CA ASP A 271 14.92 -0.79 -15.18
C ASP A 271 14.39 -2.21 -15.42
N GLU A 272 15.32 -3.16 -15.69
CA GLU A 272 14.97 -4.57 -15.73
C GLU A 272 14.65 -5.09 -14.34
N TYR A 273 13.54 -5.80 -14.22
CA TYR A 273 13.15 -6.52 -13.01
C TYR A 273 13.06 -8.01 -13.26
N GLU A 274 13.12 -8.79 -12.19
CA GLU A 274 12.93 -10.23 -12.23
C GLU A 274 11.68 -10.65 -11.46
N LEU A 275 10.95 -11.62 -12.01
CA LEU A 275 9.86 -12.31 -11.35
C LEU A 275 10.23 -13.78 -11.20
N PHE A 276 10.12 -14.30 -9.99
CA PHE A 276 10.16 -15.73 -9.76
C PHE A 276 8.77 -16.31 -10.01
N VAL A 277 8.64 -17.10 -11.08
CA VAL A 277 7.35 -17.68 -11.47
C VAL A 277 6.93 -18.73 -10.43
N PRO A 278 5.75 -18.55 -9.79
CA PRO A 278 5.33 -19.46 -8.73
C PRO A 278 5.18 -20.90 -9.24
N PRO A 279 5.37 -21.91 -8.36
CA PRO A 279 5.16 -23.30 -8.73
C PRO A 279 3.67 -23.57 -9.03
N ILE A 280 3.40 -24.36 -10.04
CA ILE A 280 2.02 -24.79 -10.35
C ILE A 280 1.49 -25.76 -9.28
N PRO A 281 0.17 -25.96 -9.19
CA PRO A 281 -0.45 -26.89 -8.25
C PRO A 281 0.20 -28.29 -8.30
N GLY A 282 0.52 -28.85 -7.11
CA GLY A 282 1.19 -30.14 -6.96
C GLY A 282 2.71 -30.11 -7.16
N MET A 283 3.29 -29.01 -7.58
CA MET A 283 4.72 -28.87 -7.80
C MET A 283 5.41 -28.38 -6.53
N THR A 284 6.52 -29.00 -6.15
CA THR A 284 7.44 -28.44 -5.14
C THR A 284 8.23 -27.29 -5.74
N SER A 285 8.57 -26.30 -4.91
CA SER A 285 9.36 -25.16 -5.34
C SER A 285 10.86 -25.50 -5.52
N THR A 286 11.60 -24.56 -6.10
CA THR A 286 13.06 -24.65 -6.26
C THR A 286 13.73 -23.39 -5.71
N THR A 287 14.99 -23.54 -5.27
CA THR A 287 15.86 -22.38 -4.98
C THR A 287 16.35 -21.74 -6.29
N ALA A 288 17.00 -20.59 -6.17
CA ALA A 288 17.65 -19.93 -7.30
C ALA A 288 18.68 -20.83 -8.01
N GLU A 289 19.30 -21.78 -7.29
CA GLU A 289 20.25 -22.75 -7.83
C GLU A 289 19.58 -24.04 -8.34
N GLY A 290 18.24 -24.08 -8.41
CA GLY A 290 17.47 -25.21 -8.93
C GLY A 290 17.32 -26.40 -7.98
N LYS A 291 17.63 -26.24 -6.67
CA LYS A 291 17.42 -27.31 -5.68
C LYS A 291 15.96 -27.30 -5.19
N LEU A 292 15.37 -28.48 -5.04
CA LEU A 292 14.02 -28.61 -4.49
C LEU A 292 13.94 -28.01 -3.08
N ARG A 293 12.89 -27.26 -2.82
CA ARG A 293 12.53 -26.73 -1.52
C ARG A 293 11.01 -26.78 -1.30
N PRO A 294 10.53 -26.75 -0.06
CA PRO A 294 9.09 -26.59 0.19
C PRO A 294 8.55 -25.30 -0.43
N THR A 295 7.29 -25.32 -0.88
CA THR A 295 6.57 -24.08 -1.23
C THR A 295 6.50 -23.17 0.01
N ARG A 296 6.77 -21.89 -0.16
CA ARG A 296 6.83 -20.90 0.92
C ARG A 296 5.93 -19.72 0.61
N ALA A 297 5.09 -19.39 1.57
CA ALA A 297 4.25 -18.20 1.57
C ALA A 297 4.66 -17.27 2.71
N ILE A 298 4.57 -15.97 2.48
CA ILE A 298 4.57 -14.95 3.53
C ILE A 298 3.14 -14.41 3.63
N LEU A 299 2.60 -14.41 4.85
CA LEU A 299 1.26 -13.92 5.16
C LEU A 299 1.37 -12.80 6.19
N TYR A 300 0.67 -11.70 5.98
CA TYR A 300 0.54 -10.58 6.91
C TYR A 300 -0.72 -9.79 6.64
N ASP A 301 -1.19 -9.07 7.66
CA ASP A 301 -2.34 -8.15 7.61
C ASP A 301 -1.94 -6.79 8.13
N ASP A 302 -2.83 -5.80 8.02
CA ASP A 302 -2.73 -4.50 8.69
C ASP A 302 -1.39 -3.79 8.44
N LEU A 303 -0.91 -3.80 7.20
CA LEU A 303 0.42 -3.28 6.91
C LEU A 303 0.49 -1.76 7.01
N GLY A 304 -0.43 -1.08 6.36
CA GLY A 304 -0.42 0.37 6.24
C GLY A 304 0.84 0.91 5.58
N ARG A 305 1.07 2.20 5.75
CA ARG A 305 2.23 2.88 5.21
C ARG A 305 2.80 3.86 6.23
N GLY A 306 4.08 3.72 6.58
CA GLY A 306 4.83 4.66 7.39
C GLY A 306 5.81 5.49 6.57
N SER A 307 6.15 6.68 7.06
CA SER A 307 7.16 7.53 6.44
C SER A 307 8.57 7.01 6.69
N THR A 308 9.45 7.18 5.70
CA THR A 308 10.88 6.82 5.78
C THR A 308 11.74 7.98 6.28
N ASP A 309 11.17 9.16 6.43
CA ASP A 309 11.80 10.39 6.87
C ASP A 309 11.12 10.98 8.11
N MET A 310 11.43 12.21 8.49
CA MET A 310 10.81 12.93 9.61
C MET A 310 9.43 13.50 9.28
N SER A 311 8.99 13.43 8.03
CA SER A 311 7.69 13.93 7.61
C SER A 311 6.57 12.95 7.91
N TYR A 312 5.35 13.47 7.92
CA TYR A 312 4.12 12.72 8.14
C TYR A 312 3.31 12.71 6.85
N THR A 313 2.65 11.60 6.56
CA THR A 313 1.54 11.59 5.62
C THR A 313 0.26 11.96 6.36
N TRP A 314 -0.72 12.47 5.60
CA TRP A 314 -2.03 12.66 6.18
C TRP A 314 -2.64 11.30 6.49
N ASN A 315 -3.14 11.08 7.68
CA ASN A 315 -3.65 9.77 8.09
C ASN A 315 -2.58 8.66 8.03
N GLU A 316 -1.48 8.83 8.73
CA GLU A 316 -0.39 7.86 8.77
C GLU A 316 -0.67 6.74 9.75
N TYR A 317 -0.73 5.51 9.21
CA TYR A 317 -0.80 4.27 9.99
C TYR A 317 0.40 3.38 9.66
N GLY A 318 0.84 2.58 10.63
CA GLY A 318 1.77 1.51 10.39
C GLY A 318 3.21 1.94 10.13
N ARG A 319 3.77 2.89 10.91
CA ARG A 319 5.22 3.23 10.83
C ARG A 319 6.15 2.03 10.77
N PRO A 320 5.93 0.93 11.51
CA PRO A 320 6.75 -0.27 11.40
C PRO A 320 6.69 -0.98 10.05
N SER A 321 5.71 -0.69 9.19
CA SER A 321 5.50 -1.32 7.88
C SER A 321 6.75 -1.28 6.98
N VAL A 322 7.51 -0.18 7.03
CA VAL A 322 8.75 -0.04 6.26
C VAL A 322 9.74 -1.14 6.61
N ASN A 323 9.95 -1.40 7.91
CA ASN A 323 10.86 -2.45 8.37
C ASN A 323 10.33 -3.85 8.01
N THR A 324 9.02 -4.06 8.10
CA THR A 324 8.36 -5.29 7.66
C THR A 324 8.61 -5.51 6.16
N MET A 325 8.43 -4.50 5.33
CA MET A 325 8.68 -4.61 3.88
C MET A 325 10.15 -4.83 3.55
N TYR A 326 11.09 -4.25 4.28
CA TYR A 326 12.51 -4.58 4.11
C TYR A 326 12.81 -6.06 4.40
N ALA A 327 12.24 -6.61 5.48
CA ALA A 327 12.42 -8.02 5.82
C ALA A 327 11.78 -8.95 4.76
N VAL A 328 10.55 -8.67 4.37
CA VAL A 328 9.84 -9.43 3.32
C VAL A 328 10.58 -9.33 1.98
N GLY A 329 11.02 -8.11 1.62
CA GLY A 329 11.78 -7.86 0.38
C GLY A 329 13.10 -8.63 0.33
N ALA A 330 13.81 -8.74 1.45
CA ALA A 330 15.04 -9.53 1.53
C ALA A 330 14.80 -11.02 1.25
N GLU A 331 13.72 -11.61 1.78
CA GLU A 331 13.35 -13.00 1.52
C GLU A 331 12.88 -13.22 0.07
N VAL A 332 12.10 -12.29 -0.49
CA VAL A 332 11.64 -12.36 -1.88
C VAL A 332 12.81 -12.24 -2.85
N LEU A 333 13.68 -11.24 -2.68
CA LEU A 333 14.85 -11.04 -3.57
C LEU A 333 15.88 -12.18 -3.46
N ALA A 334 15.95 -12.85 -2.32
CA ALA A 334 16.75 -14.06 -2.16
C ALA A 334 16.15 -15.30 -2.86
N GLY A 335 14.95 -15.20 -3.45
CA GLY A 335 14.25 -16.31 -4.08
C GLY A 335 13.70 -17.34 -3.09
N ASN A 336 13.46 -16.93 -1.84
CA ASN A 336 12.97 -17.80 -0.78
C ASN A 336 11.44 -17.86 -0.69
N VAL A 337 10.71 -17.06 -1.47
CA VAL A 337 9.25 -16.90 -1.37
C VAL A 337 8.61 -17.17 -2.71
N ASP A 338 7.51 -17.91 -2.72
CA ASP A 338 6.73 -18.22 -3.92
C ASP A 338 5.52 -17.29 -4.06
N VAL A 339 4.94 -16.86 -2.93
CA VAL A 339 3.75 -16.04 -2.88
C VAL A 339 3.71 -15.20 -1.61
N VAL A 340 3.21 -14.00 -1.73
CA VAL A 340 2.89 -13.10 -0.61
C VAL A 340 1.37 -12.95 -0.56
N TYR A 341 0.78 -13.06 0.64
CA TYR A 341 -0.63 -12.87 0.88
C TYR A 341 -0.86 -11.80 1.95
N HIS A 342 -1.53 -10.73 1.56
CA HIS A 342 -1.90 -9.60 2.40
C HIS A 342 -3.40 -9.66 2.70
N GLY A 343 -3.74 -9.90 3.95
CA GLY A 343 -5.09 -10.32 4.38
C GLY A 343 -6.08 -9.19 4.65
N GLY A 344 -5.83 -7.98 4.21
CA GLY A 344 -6.74 -6.83 4.38
C GLY A 344 -6.09 -5.68 5.13
N ASP A 345 -6.80 -4.57 5.24
CA ASP A 345 -6.32 -3.30 5.78
C ASP A 345 -4.94 -2.95 5.19
N ILE A 346 -4.97 -2.77 3.88
CA ILE A 346 -3.80 -2.81 3.01
C ILE A 346 -2.96 -1.55 3.19
N SER A 347 -3.48 -0.41 2.75
CA SER A 347 -2.74 0.84 2.68
C SER A 347 -3.05 1.80 3.82
N TYR A 348 -4.21 1.62 4.47
CA TYR A 348 -4.80 2.58 5.39
C TYR A 348 -4.91 4.00 4.79
N ALA A 349 -5.10 4.10 3.50
CA ALA A 349 -5.30 5.39 2.83
C ALA A 349 -6.60 6.07 3.31
N THR A 350 -7.63 5.27 3.56
CA THR A 350 -8.92 5.69 4.12
C THR A 350 -9.43 6.99 3.49
N GLY A 351 -9.36 7.04 2.15
CA GLY A 351 -9.80 8.14 1.33
C GLY A 351 -8.77 9.24 1.03
N TYR A 352 -7.55 9.16 1.55
CA TYR A 352 -6.46 10.06 1.20
C TYR A 352 -5.56 9.42 0.13
N LEU A 353 -5.94 9.58 -1.13
CA LEU A 353 -5.47 8.77 -2.24
C LEU A 353 -3.95 8.82 -2.49
N ALA A 354 -3.26 9.90 -2.07
CA ALA A 354 -1.81 9.96 -2.15
C ALA A 354 -1.10 8.83 -1.37
N VAL A 355 -1.74 8.31 -0.32
CA VAL A 355 -1.21 7.21 0.50
C VAL A 355 -1.11 5.93 -0.31
N TRP A 356 -2.02 5.70 -1.28
CA TRP A 356 -1.91 4.56 -2.19
C TRP A 356 -0.65 4.60 -3.05
N ASP A 357 -0.26 5.77 -3.54
CA ASP A 357 0.99 5.92 -4.29
C ASP A 357 2.21 5.58 -3.41
N PHE A 358 2.25 6.10 -2.19
CA PHE A 358 3.33 5.80 -1.23
C PHE A 358 3.36 4.31 -0.84
N PHE A 359 2.19 3.73 -0.62
CA PHE A 359 2.07 2.31 -0.30
C PHE A 359 2.56 1.43 -1.45
N LEU A 360 2.12 1.69 -2.67
CA LEU A 360 2.53 0.92 -3.84
C LEU A 360 4.02 1.05 -4.14
N ASP A 361 4.65 2.20 -3.88
CA ASP A 361 6.11 2.34 -3.96
C ASP A 361 6.80 1.48 -2.90
N MET A 362 6.31 1.52 -1.65
CA MET A 362 6.87 0.74 -0.55
C MET A 362 6.82 -0.78 -0.79
N ILE A 363 5.71 -1.30 -1.34
CA ILE A 363 5.59 -2.75 -1.61
C ILE A 363 6.21 -3.17 -2.95
N SER A 364 6.55 -2.23 -3.84
CA SER A 364 7.06 -2.52 -5.19
C SER A 364 8.22 -3.53 -5.20
N PRO A 365 9.25 -3.44 -4.33
CA PRO A 365 10.34 -4.42 -4.32
C PRO A 365 9.88 -5.85 -4.10
N VAL A 366 8.79 -6.05 -3.38
CA VAL A 366 8.14 -7.33 -3.12
C VAL A 366 7.20 -7.71 -4.26
N ALA A 367 6.24 -6.83 -4.54
CA ALA A 367 5.12 -7.11 -5.45
C ALA A 367 5.54 -7.23 -6.93
N ARG A 368 6.70 -6.70 -7.32
CA ARG A 368 7.26 -6.86 -8.67
C ARG A 368 8.02 -8.18 -8.87
N SER A 369 8.48 -8.82 -7.79
CA SER A 369 9.38 -9.97 -7.85
C SER A 369 8.74 -11.28 -7.40
N ALA A 370 7.59 -11.23 -6.73
CA ALA A 370 6.79 -12.38 -6.32
C ALA A 370 5.31 -12.14 -6.59
N LEU A 371 4.55 -13.22 -6.71
CA LEU A 371 3.10 -13.16 -6.80
C LEU A 371 2.52 -12.54 -5.52
N TYR A 372 1.71 -11.50 -5.68
CA TYR A 372 1.08 -10.76 -4.58
C TYR A 372 -0.43 -10.97 -4.60
N LEU A 373 -0.95 -11.66 -3.59
CA LEU A 373 -2.37 -11.90 -3.35
C LEU A 373 -2.87 -10.96 -2.25
N SER A 374 -4.10 -10.52 -2.32
CA SER A 374 -4.70 -9.67 -1.28
C SER A 374 -6.17 -9.97 -1.05
N THR A 375 -6.66 -9.66 0.14
CA THR A 375 -8.09 -9.55 0.46
C THR A 375 -8.42 -8.12 0.84
N VAL A 376 -9.69 -7.82 1.04
CA VAL A 376 -10.15 -6.51 1.50
C VAL A 376 -10.43 -6.55 3.00
N GLY A 377 -10.08 -5.47 3.69
CA GLY A 377 -10.49 -5.19 5.05
C GLY A 377 -11.55 -4.08 5.11
N ASN A 378 -11.91 -3.65 6.32
CA ASN A 378 -12.86 -2.57 6.52
C ASN A 378 -12.33 -1.22 5.99
N HIS A 379 -11.04 -0.97 6.11
CA HIS A 379 -10.43 0.26 5.58
C HIS A 379 -10.35 0.32 4.06
N GLU A 380 -10.63 -0.77 3.36
CA GLU A 380 -10.83 -0.78 1.91
C GLU A 380 -12.31 -0.67 1.53
N SER A 381 -13.19 -1.41 2.20
CA SER A 381 -14.54 -1.71 1.71
C SER A 381 -15.66 -0.99 2.42
N ASP A 382 -15.55 -0.76 3.75
CA ASP A 382 -16.72 -0.34 4.53
C ASP A 382 -17.13 1.09 4.23
N TRP A 383 -18.36 1.22 3.72
CA TRP A 383 -19.01 2.48 3.44
C TRP A 383 -20.54 2.36 3.44
N TYR A 384 -21.22 3.42 3.86
CA TYR A 384 -22.69 3.48 3.90
C TYR A 384 -23.29 3.23 2.52
N ASN A 385 -24.32 2.38 2.46
CA ASN A 385 -25.03 2.03 1.22
C ASN A 385 -24.15 1.46 0.09
N SER A 386 -22.99 0.90 0.42
CA SER A 386 -22.18 0.10 -0.50
C SER A 386 -22.57 -1.38 -0.44
N ALA A 387 -21.80 -2.24 -1.11
CA ALA A 387 -21.97 -3.69 -0.99
C ALA A 387 -21.47 -4.27 0.34
N SER A 388 -20.79 -3.47 1.18
CA SER A 388 -20.36 -3.88 2.51
C SER A 388 -21.55 -4.24 3.39
N TYR A 389 -21.40 -5.30 4.16
CA TYR A 389 -22.39 -5.74 5.16
C TYR A 389 -22.50 -4.75 6.33
N PHE A 390 -21.39 -4.10 6.67
CA PHE A 390 -21.31 -3.13 7.77
C PHE A 390 -21.53 -1.71 7.23
N SER A 391 -22.36 -0.96 7.94
CA SER A 391 -22.72 0.42 7.57
C SER A 391 -21.92 1.41 8.39
N ASN A 392 -20.61 1.45 8.19
CA ASN A 392 -19.70 2.44 8.78
C ASN A 392 -18.91 3.18 7.68
N ALA A 393 -17.92 3.97 8.02
CA ALA A 393 -17.22 4.84 7.09
C ALA A 393 -15.70 4.58 7.07
N ASP A 394 -15.27 3.38 7.47
CA ASP A 394 -13.86 3.06 7.71
C ASP A 394 -12.99 3.19 6.46
N SER A 395 -13.54 2.92 5.28
CA SER A 395 -12.81 3.09 4.02
C SER A 395 -12.62 4.57 3.60
N GLY A 396 -13.12 5.53 4.37
CA GLY A 396 -13.05 6.94 3.97
C GLY A 396 -13.69 7.23 2.60
N GLY A 397 -14.65 6.41 2.17
CA GLY A 397 -15.37 6.55 0.91
C GLY A 397 -14.72 5.86 -0.29
N GLU A 398 -13.68 5.06 -0.10
CA GLU A 398 -13.04 4.27 -1.17
C GLU A 398 -13.93 3.13 -1.66
N CYS A 399 -14.69 2.51 -0.75
CA CYS A 399 -15.66 1.42 -1.00
C CYS A 399 -15.15 0.32 -1.95
N GLY A 400 -13.91 -0.13 -1.76
CA GLY A 400 -13.27 -1.22 -2.51
C GLY A 400 -12.73 -0.84 -3.90
N VAL A 401 -13.04 0.36 -4.41
CA VAL A 401 -12.66 0.77 -5.78
C VAL A 401 -11.15 0.81 -5.97
N LEU A 402 -10.43 1.38 -4.99
CA LEU A 402 -8.97 1.53 -5.07
C LEU A 402 -8.30 0.16 -5.06
N THR A 403 -8.67 -0.70 -4.13
CA THR A 403 -8.08 -2.03 -3.99
C THR A 403 -8.33 -2.90 -5.20
N THR A 404 -9.57 -2.98 -5.68
CA THR A 404 -9.90 -3.80 -6.86
C THR A 404 -9.26 -3.30 -8.15
N THR A 405 -8.91 -2.02 -8.23
CA THR A 405 -8.23 -1.45 -9.40
C THR A 405 -6.71 -1.52 -9.28
N LEU A 406 -6.16 -1.23 -8.10
CA LEU A 406 -4.72 -1.14 -7.89
C LEU A 406 -4.08 -2.49 -7.55
N LEU A 407 -4.80 -3.37 -6.85
CA LEU A 407 -4.39 -4.72 -6.46
C LEU A 407 -5.53 -5.72 -6.76
N PRO A 408 -5.89 -5.91 -8.04
CA PRO A 408 -6.97 -6.79 -8.40
C PRO A 408 -6.72 -8.21 -7.89
N GLN A 409 -7.75 -8.79 -7.31
CA GLN A 409 -7.74 -10.15 -6.79
C GLN A 409 -8.01 -11.17 -7.91
N PRO A 410 -7.62 -12.45 -7.71
CA PRO A 410 -7.92 -13.50 -8.67
C PRO A 410 -9.42 -13.63 -8.95
N GLN A 411 -9.77 -13.93 -10.19
CA GLN A 411 -11.17 -14.23 -10.51
C GLN A 411 -11.66 -15.48 -9.72
N PRO A 412 -12.92 -15.51 -9.29
CA PRO A 412 -14.05 -14.68 -9.77
C PRO A 412 -14.26 -13.35 -9.02
N ALA A 413 -13.27 -12.85 -8.27
CA ALA A 413 -13.41 -11.62 -7.49
C ALA A 413 -13.84 -10.41 -8.35
N THR A 414 -14.71 -9.60 -7.77
CA THR A 414 -15.17 -8.31 -8.32
C THR A 414 -15.32 -7.30 -7.19
N LEU A 415 -15.53 -6.02 -7.51
CA LEU A 415 -15.74 -4.96 -6.53
C LEU A 415 -16.78 -5.32 -5.44
N ASN A 416 -17.90 -5.91 -5.82
CA ASN A 416 -19.00 -6.24 -4.90
C ASN A 416 -18.94 -7.69 -4.39
N LYS A 417 -17.97 -8.47 -4.82
CA LYS A 417 -17.76 -9.88 -4.48
C LYS A 417 -16.26 -10.15 -4.41
N PRO A 418 -15.54 -9.55 -3.45
CA PRO A 418 -14.09 -9.59 -3.41
C PRO A 418 -13.56 -10.86 -2.72
N TRP A 419 -14.11 -12.02 -3.05
CA TRP A 419 -13.65 -13.33 -2.58
C TRP A 419 -13.15 -14.18 -3.73
N TRP A 420 -12.15 -14.99 -3.44
CA TRP A 420 -11.40 -15.74 -4.44
C TRP A 420 -10.73 -16.97 -3.85
N SER A 421 -10.30 -17.90 -4.71
CA SER A 421 -9.32 -18.92 -4.39
C SER A 421 -8.23 -18.96 -5.45
N TYR A 422 -7.03 -19.39 -5.07
CA TYR A 422 -5.89 -19.51 -5.97
C TYR A 422 -4.89 -20.56 -5.47
N GLU A 423 -4.32 -21.31 -6.39
CA GLU A 423 -3.41 -22.40 -6.04
C GLU A 423 -1.96 -22.05 -6.39
N VAL A 424 -1.04 -22.29 -5.44
CA VAL A 424 0.41 -22.11 -5.61
C VAL A 424 1.13 -23.32 -5.01
N GLY A 425 1.77 -24.12 -5.85
CA GLY A 425 2.50 -25.29 -5.42
C GLY A 425 1.63 -26.25 -4.62
N MET A 426 1.96 -26.44 -3.34
CA MET A 426 1.25 -27.35 -2.44
C MET A 426 0.10 -26.66 -1.69
N PHE A 427 -0.19 -25.39 -1.95
CA PHE A 427 -1.21 -24.60 -1.27
C PHE A 427 -2.42 -24.32 -2.14
N HIS A 428 -3.59 -24.45 -1.54
CA HIS A 428 -4.86 -23.88 -2.00
C HIS A 428 -5.21 -22.72 -1.05
N PHE A 429 -5.10 -21.50 -1.55
CA PHE A 429 -5.45 -20.27 -0.83
C PHE A 429 -6.90 -19.92 -1.08
N ILE A 430 -7.58 -19.51 -0.03
CA ILE A 430 -8.93 -18.97 -0.06
C ILE A 430 -8.89 -17.59 0.60
N GLY A 431 -9.30 -16.56 -0.12
CA GLY A 431 -9.52 -15.23 0.41
C GLY A 431 -11.01 -14.94 0.48
N ILE A 432 -11.55 -14.80 1.68
CA ILE A 432 -12.92 -14.30 1.87
C ILE A 432 -12.92 -12.81 2.17
N SER A 433 -14.05 -12.17 2.00
CA SER A 433 -14.28 -10.84 2.55
C SER A 433 -15.12 -10.95 3.81
N THR A 434 -14.55 -10.56 4.93
CA THR A 434 -15.25 -10.41 6.20
C THR A 434 -16.19 -9.20 6.22
N GLU A 435 -16.01 -8.29 5.27
CA GLU A 435 -16.80 -7.07 5.11
C GLU A 435 -18.07 -7.27 4.28
N HIS A 436 -18.19 -8.42 3.61
CA HIS A 436 -19.38 -8.80 2.83
C HIS A 436 -20.10 -9.98 3.50
N ASN A 437 -21.40 -10.09 3.27
CA ASN A 437 -22.19 -11.12 3.93
C ASN A 437 -21.73 -12.55 3.58
N PHE A 438 -21.26 -13.29 4.57
CA PHE A 438 -20.74 -14.66 4.50
C PHE A 438 -21.63 -15.68 5.26
N THR A 439 -22.81 -15.28 5.74
CA THR A 439 -23.69 -16.18 6.52
C THR A 439 -24.28 -17.29 5.65
N ILE A 440 -24.69 -18.38 6.28
CA ILE A 440 -25.24 -19.56 5.60
C ILE A 440 -26.33 -19.16 4.59
N GLY A 441 -26.18 -19.62 3.35
CA GLY A 441 -27.12 -19.39 2.25
C GLY A 441 -26.83 -18.16 1.42
N THR A 442 -25.87 -17.32 1.79
CA THR A 442 -25.42 -16.20 0.98
C THR A 442 -24.55 -16.65 -0.19
N GLU A 443 -24.32 -15.75 -1.14
CA GLU A 443 -23.53 -16.06 -2.33
C GLU A 443 -22.09 -16.40 -1.96
N GLN A 444 -21.45 -15.63 -1.07
CA GLN A 444 -20.09 -15.90 -0.60
C GLN A 444 -19.98 -17.24 0.13
N TYR A 445 -20.94 -17.54 1.01
CA TYR A 445 -20.97 -18.82 1.72
C TYR A 445 -21.11 -20.00 0.75
N ASN A 446 -22.02 -19.92 -0.19
CA ASN A 446 -22.25 -20.98 -1.16
C ASN A 446 -21.04 -21.18 -2.08
N TRP A 447 -20.41 -20.08 -2.49
CA TRP A 447 -19.14 -20.12 -3.23
C TRP A 447 -18.05 -20.82 -2.42
N LEU A 448 -17.85 -20.45 -1.14
CA LEU A 448 -16.85 -21.06 -0.25
C LEU A 448 -17.07 -22.56 -0.09
N VAL A 449 -18.34 -23.00 0.10
CA VAL A 449 -18.66 -24.43 0.23
C VAL A 449 -18.32 -25.18 -1.07
N ASN A 450 -18.65 -24.61 -2.22
CA ASN A 450 -18.35 -25.22 -3.52
C ASN A 450 -16.83 -25.29 -3.77
N ASP A 451 -16.10 -24.22 -3.43
CA ASP A 451 -14.65 -24.16 -3.56
C ASP A 451 -13.99 -25.25 -2.69
N LEU A 452 -14.27 -25.27 -1.40
CA LEU A 452 -13.74 -26.27 -0.47
C LEU A 452 -14.07 -27.72 -0.89
N GLN A 453 -15.24 -27.92 -1.51
CA GLN A 453 -15.65 -29.23 -2.01
C GLN A 453 -14.87 -29.65 -3.26
N SER A 454 -14.37 -28.69 -4.03
CA SER A 454 -13.63 -28.93 -5.27
C SER A 454 -12.14 -29.19 -5.09
N VAL A 455 -11.57 -28.88 -3.91
CA VAL A 455 -10.14 -29.01 -3.64
C VAL A 455 -9.68 -30.46 -3.77
N ASP A 456 -8.70 -30.69 -4.67
CA ASP A 456 -8.01 -31.98 -4.75
C ASP A 456 -6.80 -31.99 -3.79
N ARG A 457 -7.02 -32.63 -2.63
CA ARG A 457 -6.00 -32.75 -1.57
C ARG A 457 -4.79 -33.62 -1.98
N SER A 458 -4.86 -34.34 -3.09
CA SER A 458 -3.71 -35.06 -3.61
C SER A 458 -2.74 -34.12 -4.38
N ILE A 459 -3.27 -32.98 -4.83
CA ILE A 459 -2.53 -31.93 -5.58
C ILE A 459 -2.14 -30.79 -4.63
N THR A 460 -3.11 -30.22 -3.93
CA THR A 460 -2.91 -29.12 -2.96
C THR A 460 -3.33 -29.55 -1.56
N PRO A 461 -2.47 -30.29 -0.85
CA PRO A 461 -2.81 -30.87 0.47
C PRO A 461 -3.00 -29.81 1.57
N TRP A 462 -2.52 -28.59 1.38
CA TRP A 462 -2.60 -27.51 2.36
C TRP A 462 -3.63 -26.48 1.92
N VAL A 463 -4.74 -26.38 2.64
CA VAL A 463 -5.74 -25.34 2.45
C VAL A 463 -5.53 -24.26 3.50
N ILE A 464 -5.30 -23.04 3.02
CA ILE A 464 -5.09 -21.82 3.81
C ILE A 464 -6.30 -20.92 3.56
N PHE A 465 -7.04 -20.67 4.61
CA PHE A 465 -8.23 -19.83 4.60
C PHE A 465 -7.87 -18.47 5.24
N GLY A 466 -8.14 -17.38 4.55
CA GLY A 466 -7.84 -16.05 5.02
C GLY A 466 -9.02 -15.10 4.87
N GLY A 467 -9.06 -14.13 5.75
CA GLY A 467 -9.96 -13.00 5.75
C GLY A 467 -9.38 -11.92 6.65
N HIS A 468 -9.96 -10.73 6.67
CA HIS A 468 -9.39 -9.64 7.45
C HIS A 468 -9.74 -9.75 8.94
N ARG A 469 -11.05 -9.80 9.28
CA ARG A 469 -11.47 -9.85 10.69
C ARG A 469 -11.29 -11.25 11.30
N ALA A 470 -10.75 -11.29 12.51
CA ALA A 470 -10.38 -12.54 13.15
C ALA A 470 -11.59 -13.38 13.60
N MET A 471 -11.54 -14.70 13.34
CA MET A 471 -12.56 -15.64 13.82
C MET A 471 -12.49 -15.86 15.35
N TYR A 472 -11.34 -15.64 15.98
CA TYR A 472 -11.16 -15.83 17.41
C TYR A 472 -10.42 -14.66 18.03
N LEU A 473 -11.13 -13.88 18.84
CA LEU A 473 -10.60 -12.76 19.60
C LEU A 473 -10.53 -13.14 21.08
N ASN A 474 -9.48 -12.74 21.76
CA ASN A 474 -9.31 -12.93 23.21
C ASN A 474 -9.06 -11.61 23.95
N SER A 475 -9.30 -10.49 23.30
CA SER A 475 -9.17 -9.17 23.92
C SER A 475 -10.54 -8.65 24.37
N ASP A 476 -10.59 -8.13 25.59
CA ASP A 476 -11.75 -7.42 26.13
C ASP A 476 -11.82 -5.99 25.57
N TYR A 477 -11.65 -5.81 24.25
CA TYR A 477 -11.73 -4.50 23.62
C TYR A 477 -13.18 -4.02 23.65
N GLU A 478 -13.55 -3.43 24.80
CA GLU A 478 -14.85 -2.80 24.97
C GLU A 478 -14.88 -1.48 24.19
N GLY A 479 -15.87 -1.34 23.35
CA GLY A 479 -16.24 -0.04 22.75
C GLY A 479 -15.85 0.15 21.31
N SER A 480 -15.38 -0.87 20.63
CA SER A 480 -15.36 -0.80 19.17
C SER A 480 -16.79 -0.91 18.63
N GLY A 481 -17.35 0.20 18.21
CA GLY A 481 -18.53 0.16 17.35
C GLY A 481 -18.23 -0.50 15.98
N ASN A 482 -17.10 -1.19 15.85
CA ASN A 482 -16.52 -1.74 14.61
C ASN A 482 -17.00 -3.15 14.32
N GLY A 483 -17.74 -3.77 15.22
CA GLY A 483 -18.34 -5.07 14.97
C GLY A 483 -17.41 -6.28 15.00
N ASP A 484 -16.15 -6.19 15.48
CA ASP A 484 -15.21 -7.33 15.47
C ASP A 484 -15.72 -8.53 16.25
N ILE A 485 -16.29 -8.31 17.44
CA ILE A 485 -16.91 -9.41 18.25
C ILE A 485 -18.14 -9.95 17.52
N GLU A 486 -18.95 -9.09 16.91
CA GLU A 486 -20.11 -9.52 16.12
C GLU A 486 -19.69 -10.36 14.92
N VAL A 487 -18.63 -9.96 14.22
CA VAL A 487 -18.07 -10.73 13.09
C VAL A 487 -17.51 -12.06 13.59
N MET A 488 -16.76 -12.06 14.70
CA MET A 488 -16.27 -13.30 15.34
C MET A 488 -17.41 -14.28 15.61
N ASP A 489 -18.47 -13.83 16.25
CA ASP A 489 -19.65 -14.68 16.57
C ASP A 489 -20.32 -15.22 15.30
N LEU A 490 -20.43 -14.37 14.25
CA LEU A 490 -20.96 -14.76 12.95
C LEU A 490 -20.06 -15.79 12.25
N MET A 491 -18.74 -15.61 12.28
CA MET A 491 -17.78 -16.53 11.69
C MET A 491 -17.79 -17.89 12.39
N ILE A 492 -17.74 -17.90 13.73
CA ILE A 492 -17.83 -19.14 14.52
C ILE A 492 -19.14 -19.88 14.19
N LYS A 493 -20.26 -19.16 14.15
CA LYS A 493 -21.56 -19.78 13.89
C LYS A 493 -21.70 -20.32 12.47
N ASN A 494 -21.21 -19.59 11.45
CA ASN A 494 -21.49 -19.88 10.05
C ASN A 494 -20.31 -20.57 9.35
N LEU A 495 -19.06 -20.20 9.63
CA LEU A 495 -17.90 -20.67 8.88
C LEU A 495 -17.14 -21.81 9.59
N GLU A 496 -16.97 -21.75 10.92
CA GLU A 496 -16.23 -22.81 11.65
C GLU A 496 -16.72 -24.22 11.30
N PRO A 497 -18.04 -24.53 11.27
CA PRO A 497 -18.51 -25.88 10.93
C PRO A 497 -18.11 -26.34 9.51
N VAL A 498 -18.08 -25.45 8.55
CA VAL A 498 -17.70 -25.79 7.16
C VAL A 498 -16.19 -25.92 7.02
N LEU A 499 -15.40 -25.04 7.66
CA LEU A 499 -13.94 -25.16 7.68
C LEU A 499 -13.47 -26.45 8.34
N TYR A 500 -14.10 -26.82 9.47
CA TYR A 500 -13.84 -28.09 10.15
C TYR A 500 -14.24 -29.30 9.28
N LYS A 501 -15.42 -29.27 8.68
CA LYS A 501 -15.92 -30.35 7.80
C LYS A 501 -14.94 -30.64 6.64
N TYR A 502 -14.38 -29.61 6.02
CA TYR A 502 -13.47 -29.75 4.89
C TYR A 502 -11.99 -29.75 5.30
N GLN A 503 -11.70 -29.83 6.62
CA GLN A 503 -10.36 -29.96 7.17
C GLN A 503 -9.40 -28.88 6.70
N VAL A 504 -9.82 -27.60 6.73
CA VAL A 504 -8.93 -26.46 6.50
C VAL A 504 -7.75 -26.53 7.46
N ASN A 505 -6.53 -26.33 6.96
CA ASN A 505 -5.31 -26.56 7.71
C ASN A 505 -4.89 -25.33 8.54
N LEU A 506 -5.13 -24.13 8.01
CA LEU A 506 -4.74 -22.87 8.62
C LEU A 506 -5.81 -21.81 8.34
N GLY A 507 -6.27 -21.13 9.39
CA GLY A 507 -6.96 -19.85 9.30
C GLY A 507 -5.96 -18.72 9.53
N PHE A 508 -6.02 -17.69 8.73
CA PHE A 508 -5.17 -16.49 8.79
C PHE A 508 -6.03 -15.23 8.71
N TYR A 509 -5.85 -14.33 9.69
CA TYR A 509 -6.66 -13.13 9.86
C TYR A 509 -5.80 -11.97 10.36
#